data_a04164a7e561e4fe7e41bd597c657fb0
#
_entry.id   a04164a7e561e4fe7e41bd597c657fb0
#
_cell.length_a   1.000
_cell.length_b   1.000
_cell.length_c   1.000
_cell.angle_alpha   90.00
_cell.angle_beta   90.00
_cell.angle_gamma   90.00
#
_symmetry.space_group_name_H-M   'P 1'
#
loop_
_entity.id
_entity.type
_entity.pdbx_description
1 polymer ?
#
loop_
_entity_poly.entity_id
_entity_poly.type
_entity_poly.pdbx_seq_one_letter_code
_entity_poly.pdbx_strand_id
1 'polypeptide(L)'
;SLQARRRFLSAGWYKPIATAVQGRLQNAVGPVLDVGCGEGYYLDHIDVGRTYGIDISKKAIQMASKAYPTSQFAVASSYRLPVDDSSCAGVFTVFAPHSFSEYQRILIPGGTWVTVTPGPHHLKEMRPSRDETVDEREQRRSEPPEQAEQSERLQFTLHLTQDAAVDLFSMTPLRWQTAAHARPVTEVSVDVWIASGTNLM
;
A
#
# COMPACT_ATOMS: atom_id res chain seq x y z
N SER A 1 3.02 -14.82 2.40
CA SER A 1 3.69 -14.74 3.72
C SER A 1 4.51 -13.46 3.83
N LEU A 2 4.81 -12.99 5.07
CA LEU A 2 5.63 -11.78 5.29
C LEU A 2 7.05 -11.92 4.70
N GLN A 3 7.64 -13.10 4.76
CA GLN A 3 8.97 -13.33 4.17
C GLN A 3 8.95 -13.27 2.63
N ALA A 4 7.94 -13.84 2.00
CA ALA A 4 7.74 -13.73 0.55
C ALA A 4 7.56 -12.26 0.13
N ARG A 5 6.73 -11.50 0.87
CA ARG A 5 6.55 -10.07 0.66
C ARG A 5 7.88 -9.32 0.75
N ARG A 6 8.67 -9.58 1.79
CA ARG A 6 9.97 -8.94 1.97
C ARG A 6 10.92 -9.22 0.79
N ARG A 7 11.06 -10.48 0.38
CA ARG A 7 11.92 -10.83 -0.77
C ARG A 7 11.47 -10.12 -2.04
N PHE A 8 10.16 -10.18 -2.34
CA PHE A 8 9.58 -9.58 -3.52
C PHE A 8 9.79 -8.05 -3.56
N LEU A 9 9.47 -7.36 -2.47
CA LEU A 9 9.58 -5.91 -2.39
C LEU A 9 11.04 -5.46 -2.37
N SER A 10 11.93 -6.12 -1.60
CA SER A 10 13.35 -5.80 -1.56
C SER A 10 14.08 -6.03 -2.90
N ALA A 11 13.53 -6.87 -3.79
CA ALA A 11 14.01 -7.01 -5.16
C ALA A 11 13.61 -5.82 -6.07
N GLY A 12 12.82 -4.87 -5.56
CA GLY A 12 12.46 -3.64 -6.26
C GLY A 12 11.30 -3.76 -7.24
N TRP A 13 10.59 -4.89 -7.28
CA TRP A 13 9.49 -5.10 -8.23
C TRP A 13 8.39 -4.03 -8.14
N TYR A 14 8.13 -3.48 -6.94
CA TYR A 14 7.14 -2.42 -6.71
C TYR A 14 7.76 -1.04 -6.47
N LYS A 15 9.02 -0.84 -6.86
CA LYS A 15 9.69 0.47 -6.79
C LYS A 15 8.91 1.58 -7.50
N PRO A 16 8.27 1.37 -8.69
CA PRO A 16 7.46 2.41 -9.31
C PRO A 16 6.33 2.92 -8.41
N ILE A 17 5.68 2.04 -7.63
CA ILE A 17 4.65 2.43 -6.66
C ILE A 17 5.26 3.29 -5.54
N ALA A 18 6.39 2.85 -4.98
CA ALA A 18 7.09 3.61 -3.92
C ALA A 18 7.50 5.01 -4.41
N THR A 19 8.02 5.12 -5.64
CA THR A 19 8.38 6.40 -6.26
C THR A 19 7.15 7.30 -6.42
N ALA A 20 6.01 6.76 -6.83
CA ALA A 20 4.79 7.54 -6.99
C ALA A 20 4.25 8.06 -5.62
N VAL A 21 4.30 7.24 -4.57
CA VAL A 21 3.94 7.65 -3.20
C VAL A 21 4.87 8.76 -2.71
N GLN A 22 6.19 8.59 -2.85
CA GLN A 22 7.18 9.62 -2.51
C GLN A 22 6.90 10.93 -3.24
N GLY A 23 6.60 10.88 -4.54
CA GLY A 23 6.30 12.07 -5.34
C GLY A 23 5.09 12.87 -4.82
N ARG A 24 4.07 12.19 -4.27
CA ARG A 24 2.90 12.84 -3.65
C ARG A 24 3.20 13.45 -2.28
N LEU A 25 4.18 12.91 -1.56
CA LEU A 25 4.56 13.33 -0.21
C LEU A 25 5.79 14.27 -0.18
N GLN A 26 6.40 14.57 -1.31
CA GLN A 26 7.67 15.33 -1.39
C GLN A 26 7.63 16.71 -0.72
N ASN A 27 6.45 17.31 -0.59
CA ASN A 27 6.26 18.61 0.05
C ASN A 27 5.81 18.51 1.53
N ALA A 28 5.69 17.31 2.07
CA ALA A 28 5.33 17.09 3.47
C ALA A 28 6.50 17.49 4.38
N VAL A 29 6.35 18.60 5.11
CA VAL A 29 7.36 19.07 6.07
C VAL A 29 6.95 18.69 7.47
N GLY A 30 7.43 17.53 7.94
CA GLY A 30 7.10 17.01 9.28
C GLY A 30 6.93 15.50 9.30
N PRO A 31 6.29 14.95 10.35
CA PRO A 31 6.07 13.51 10.50
C PRO A 31 5.20 12.91 9.39
N VAL A 32 5.61 11.76 8.86
CA VAL A 32 4.84 10.97 7.89
C VAL A 32 4.56 9.58 8.44
N LEU A 33 3.29 9.14 8.33
CA LEU A 33 2.80 7.86 8.84
C LEU A 33 2.43 6.92 7.69
N ASP A 34 2.96 5.70 7.70
CA ASP A 34 2.52 4.57 6.87
C ASP A 34 1.49 3.72 7.64
N VAL A 35 0.27 3.68 7.15
CA VAL A 35 -0.85 2.93 7.76
C VAL A 35 -1.00 1.58 7.08
N GLY A 36 -0.75 0.50 7.83
CA GLY A 36 -0.64 -0.85 7.28
C GLY A 36 0.73 -1.10 6.64
N CYS A 37 1.79 -0.62 7.31
CA CYS A 37 3.15 -0.59 6.78
C CYS A 37 3.77 -1.97 6.49
N GLY A 38 3.18 -3.05 7.02
CA GLY A 38 3.77 -4.37 6.91
C GLY A 38 5.18 -4.42 7.49
N GLU A 39 6.14 -4.87 6.70
CA GLU A 39 7.57 -4.92 7.07
C GLU A 39 8.35 -3.63 6.79
N GLY A 40 7.65 -2.51 6.44
CA GLY A 40 8.24 -1.18 6.36
C GLY A 40 8.84 -0.77 5.00
N TYR A 41 8.66 -1.56 3.95
CA TYR A 41 9.29 -1.32 2.64
C TYR A 41 9.03 0.07 2.07
N TYR A 42 7.77 0.51 2.03
CA TYR A 42 7.43 1.81 1.42
C TYR A 42 7.99 2.98 2.22
N LEU A 43 8.06 2.86 3.54
CA LEU A 43 8.64 3.87 4.43
C LEU A 43 10.11 4.17 4.14
N ASP A 44 10.89 3.16 3.76
CA ASP A 44 12.31 3.31 3.39
C ASP A 44 12.51 4.15 2.12
N HIS A 45 11.45 4.34 1.33
CA HIS A 45 11.47 5.15 0.12
C HIS A 45 10.94 6.57 0.33
N ILE A 46 10.54 6.92 1.56
CA ILE A 46 10.02 8.24 1.88
C ILE A 46 11.15 9.10 2.42
N ASP A 47 11.58 10.08 1.62
CA ASP A 47 12.67 11.01 1.95
C ASP A 47 12.08 12.33 2.46
N VAL A 48 11.37 12.26 3.58
CA VAL A 48 10.79 13.41 4.26
C VAL A 48 10.80 13.21 5.78
N GLY A 49 11.40 14.12 6.51
CA GLY A 49 11.29 14.25 7.96
C GLY A 49 11.38 12.95 8.77
N ARG A 50 10.50 12.83 9.78
CA ARG A 50 10.38 11.64 10.63
C ARG A 50 9.35 10.70 10.07
N THR A 51 9.69 9.41 9.99
CA THR A 51 8.80 8.37 9.45
C THR A 51 8.33 7.42 10.55
N TYR A 52 7.05 7.10 10.50
CA TYR A 52 6.36 6.21 11.43
C TYR A 52 5.56 5.17 10.67
N GLY A 53 5.52 3.94 11.17
CA GLY A 53 4.74 2.86 10.57
C GLY A 53 3.87 2.15 11.59
N ILE A 54 2.65 1.85 11.20
CA ILE A 54 1.76 1.00 12.00
C ILE A 54 1.24 -0.18 11.18
N ASP A 55 1.09 -1.29 11.84
CA ASP A 55 0.43 -2.49 11.29
C ASP A 55 -0.20 -3.29 12.43
N ILE A 56 -1.27 -4.02 12.14
CA ILE A 56 -1.92 -4.88 13.13
C ILE A 56 -1.09 -6.14 13.42
N SER A 57 -0.18 -6.50 12.53
CA SER A 57 0.68 -7.67 12.65
C SER A 57 1.92 -7.39 13.48
N LYS A 58 1.94 -7.87 14.74
CA LYS A 58 3.12 -7.79 15.61
C LYS A 58 4.39 -8.33 14.92
N LYS A 59 4.26 -9.41 14.13
CA LYS A 59 5.40 -10.01 13.41
C LYS A 59 5.92 -9.07 12.31
N ALA A 60 5.03 -8.39 11.58
CA ALA A 60 5.43 -7.42 10.57
C ALA A 60 6.18 -6.25 11.20
N ILE A 61 5.66 -5.68 12.29
CA ILE A 61 6.30 -4.59 13.04
C ILE A 61 7.67 -5.01 13.59
N GLN A 62 7.82 -6.22 14.12
CA GLN A 62 9.13 -6.72 14.55
C GLN A 62 10.14 -6.84 13.39
N MET A 63 9.68 -7.18 12.21
CA MET A 63 10.53 -7.22 11.00
C MET A 63 10.89 -5.81 10.54
N ALA A 64 9.93 -4.89 10.52
CA ALA A 64 10.13 -3.50 10.13
C ALA A 64 11.14 -2.79 11.06
N SER A 65 10.94 -2.86 12.37
CA SER A 65 11.83 -2.24 13.37
C SER A 65 13.28 -2.72 13.30
N LYS A 66 13.49 -3.99 12.90
CA LYS A 66 14.86 -4.52 12.70
C LYS A 66 15.48 -4.08 11.38
N ALA A 67 14.66 -3.90 10.34
CA ALA A 67 15.14 -3.55 9.02
C ALA A 67 15.42 -2.04 8.88
N TYR A 68 14.59 -1.21 9.53
CA TYR A 68 14.59 0.24 9.37
C TYR A 68 14.66 0.95 10.74
N PRO A 69 15.83 0.94 11.39
CA PRO A 69 16.00 1.45 12.76
C PRO A 69 15.85 2.98 12.88
N THR A 70 15.87 3.70 11.78
CA THR A 70 15.66 5.16 11.74
C THR A 70 14.19 5.56 11.80
N SER A 71 13.29 4.63 11.49
CA SER A 71 11.83 4.82 11.59
C SER A 71 11.29 4.22 12.89
N GLN A 72 10.15 4.71 13.34
CA GLN A 72 9.47 4.17 14.52
C GLN A 72 8.23 3.37 14.11
N PHE A 73 7.99 2.25 14.79
CA PHE A 73 6.92 1.34 14.45
C PHE A 73 6.08 0.95 15.66
N ALA A 74 4.75 0.84 15.47
CA ALA A 74 3.82 0.41 16.50
C ALA A 74 2.80 -0.60 15.97
N VAL A 75 2.36 -1.51 16.85
CA VAL A 75 1.24 -2.41 16.55
C VAL A 75 -0.07 -1.67 16.84
N ALA A 76 -0.84 -1.39 15.80
CA ALA A 76 -2.10 -0.66 15.95
C ALA A 76 -3.09 -0.98 14.80
N SER A 77 -4.36 -0.65 15.04
CA SER A 77 -5.41 -0.72 14.04
C SER A 77 -5.41 0.54 13.16
N SER A 78 -5.64 0.37 11.86
CA SER A 78 -5.83 1.45 10.90
C SER A 78 -7.12 2.26 11.10
N TYR A 79 -8.04 1.75 11.90
CA TYR A 79 -9.33 2.41 12.21
C TYR A 79 -9.31 3.18 13.52
N ARG A 80 -8.23 3.11 14.29
CA ARG A 80 -7.99 3.85 15.52
C ARG A 80 -6.49 4.04 15.68
N LEU A 81 -6.00 5.13 15.12
CA LEU A 81 -4.57 5.42 15.09
C LEU A 81 -4.09 5.94 16.45
N PRO A 82 -3.02 5.39 17.02
CA PRO A 82 -2.42 5.87 18.27
C PRO A 82 -1.54 7.10 18.02
N VAL A 83 -2.13 8.12 17.44
CA VAL A 83 -1.47 9.34 16.98
C VAL A 83 -2.33 10.52 17.39
N ASP A 84 -1.71 11.58 17.89
CA ASP A 84 -2.39 12.79 18.31
C ASP A 84 -3.04 13.53 17.13
N ASP A 85 -4.07 14.31 17.42
CA ASP A 85 -4.74 15.15 16.43
C ASP A 85 -3.75 16.16 15.84
N SER A 86 -3.87 16.46 14.56
CA SER A 86 -3.09 17.48 13.85
C SER A 86 -1.57 17.37 14.11
N SER A 87 -1.01 16.16 14.03
CA SER A 87 0.40 15.89 14.36
C SER A 87 1.23 15.35 13.18
N CYS A 88 0.57 14.94 12.08
CA CYS A 88 1.26 14.40 10.89
C CYS A 88 1.18 15.40 9.72
N ALA A 89 2.30 15.58 9.02
CA ALA A 89 2.35 16.33 7.77
C ALA A 89 1.92 15.48 6.57
N GLY A 90 2.09 14.16 6.70
CA GLY A 90 1.66 13.21 5.68
C GLY A 90 1.18 11.89 6.28
N VAL A 91 0.26 11.24 5.59
CA VAL A 91 -0.18 9.87 5.87
C VAL A 91 -0.36 9.13 4.57
N PHE A 92 0.07 7.88 4.52
CA PHE A 92 -0.20 7.07 3.34
C PHE A 92 -0.53 5.62 3.69
N THR A 93 -1.11 4.92 2.73
CA THR A 93 -1.36 3.48 2.80
C THR A 93 -1.20 2.83 1.43
N VAL A 94 -0.64 1.62 1.41
CA VAL A 94 -0.48 0.82 0.19
C VAL A 94 -1.13 -0.55 0.38
N PHE A 95 -2.22 -0.79 -0.34
CA PHE A 95 -2.99 -2.05 -0.31
C PHE A 95 -3.51 -2.45 1.07
N ALA A 96 -3.67 -1.51 1.99
CA ALA A 96 -4.16 -1.79 3.33
C ALA A 96 -5.48 -1.05 3.63
N PRO A 97 -6.29 -1.56 4.56
CA PRO A 97 -7.47 -0.84 5.03
C PRO A 97 -7.09 0.47 5.72
N HIS A 98 -7.94 1.48 5.59
CA HIS A 98 -7.73 2.79 6.19
C HIS A 98 -9.06 3.48 6.53
N SER A 99 -8.99 4.58 7.27
CA SER A 99 -10.13 5.42 7.64
C SER A 99 -9.81 6.89 7.30
N PHE A 100 -10.61 7.48 6.41
CA PHE A 100 -10.45 8.90 6.08
C PHE A 100 -10.73 9.83 7.25
N SER A 101 -11.64 9.47 8.16
CA SER A 101 -11.88 10.26 9.38
C SER A 101 -10.65 10.29 10.28
N GLU A 102 -9.90 9.18 10.38
CA GLU A 102 -8.62 9.17 11.10
C GLU A 102 -7.56 9.99 10.38
N TYR A 103 -7.50 9.93 9.05
CA TYR A 103 -6.58 10.77 8.28
C TYR A 103 -6.85 12.26 8.50
N GLN A 104 -8.11 12.69 8.43
CA GLN A 104 -8.49 14.07 8.73
C GLN A 104 -8.13 14.48 10.15
N ARG A 105 -8.30 13.60 11.14
CA ARG A 105 -7.98 13.87 12.53
C ARG A 105 -6.49 14.08 12.78
N ILE A 106 -5.64 13.20 12.23
CA ILE A 106 -4.19 13.22 12.54
C ILE A 106 -3.39 14.19 11.68
N LEU A 107 -3.88 14.56 10.50
CA LEU A 107 -3.17 15.49 9.62
C LEU A 107 -3.28 16.93 10.12
N ILE A 108 -2.17 17.65 10.06
CA ILE A 108 -2.16 19.10 10.22
C ILE A 108 -2.95 19.75 9.08
N PRO A 109 -3.43 21.01 9.25
CA PRO A 109 -3.98 21.79 8.12
C PRO A 109 -2.97 21.84 6.96
N GLY A 110 -3.44 21.50 5.76
CA GLY A 110 -2.58 21.36 4.56
C GLY A 110 -1.76 20.08 4.50
N GLY A 111 -1.87 19.19 5.49
CA GLY A 111 -1.23 17.88 5.46
C GLY A 111 -1.79 16.98 4.36
N THR A 112 -0.95 16.12 3.79
CA THR A 112 -1.29 15.31 2.61
C THR A 112 -1.58 13.85 2.98
N TRP A 113 -2.65 13.30 2.45
CA TRP A 113 -2.87 11.86 2.47
C TRP A 113 -2.68 11.24 1.08
N VAL A 114 -2.20 10.00 1.06
CA VAL A 114 -1.99 9.20 -0.16
C VAL A 114 -2.52 7.79 0.04
N THR A 115 -3.29 7.28 -0.91
CA THR A 115 -3.73 5.87 -0.93
C THR A 115 -3.31 5.21 -2.22
N VAL A 116 -2.89 3.95 -2.11
CA VAL A 116 -2.66 3.09 -3.27
C VAL A 116 -3.60 1.91 -3.20
N THR A 117 -4.47 1.80 -4.18
CA THR A 117 -5.47 0.74 -4.29
C THR A 117 -5.34 -0.02 -5.60
N PRO A 118 -5.70 -1.32 -5.65
CA PRO A 118 -5.64 -2.07 -6.89
C PRO A 118 -6.64 -1.53 -7.91
N GLY A 119 -6.19 -1.38 -9.16
CA GLY A 119 -7.04 -1.12 -10.31
C GLY A 119 -7.69 -2.41 -10.86
N PRO A 120 -8.58 -2.31 -11.84
CA PRO A 120 -9.36 -3.43 -12.35
C PRO A 120 -8.51 -4.56 -12.93
N HIS A 121 -7.35 -4.23 -13.49
CA HIS A 121 -6.47 -5.22 -14.14
C HIS A 121 -5.27 -5.63 -13.26
N HIS A 122 -5.24 -5.20 -11.98
CA HIS A 122 -4.13 -5.55 -11.09
C HIS A 122 -4.03 -7.06 -10.88
N LEU A 123 -2.90 -7.67 -11.30
CA LEU A 123 -2.61 -9.11 -11.20
C LEU A 123 -3.68 -10.00 -11.86
N LYS A 124 -4.30 -9.53 -12.95
CA LYS A 124 -5.38 -10.26 -13.64
C LYS A 124 -4.96 -11.65 -14.09
N GLU A 125 -3.70 -11.84 -14.47
CA GLU A 125 -3.15 -13.10 -14.97
C GLU A 125 -3.04 -14.17 -13.88
N MET A 126 -3.00 -13.75 -12.61
CA MET A 126 -2.97 -14.64 -11.43
C MET A 126 -4.36 -15.01 -10.92
N ARG A 127 -5.41 -14.30 -11.38
CA ARG A 127 -6.78 -14.56 -10.93
C ARG A 127 -7.35 -15.77 -11.64
N PRO A 128 -8.24 -16.54 -10.97
CA PRO A 128 -9.00 -17.58 -11.67
C PRO A 128 -9.86 -16.92 -12.74
N SER A 129 -10.00 -17.59 -13.90
CA SER A 129 -10.95 -17.17 -14.93
C SER A 129 -12.35 -17.18 -14.32
N ARG A 130 -12.92 -16.00 -14.15
CA ARG A 130 -14.33 -15.83 -13.76
C ARG A 130 -15.14 -15.58 -15.03
N ASP A 131 -16.33 -16.13 -15.09
CA ASP A 131 -17.35 -15.71 -16.04
C ASP A 131 -17.53 -14.19 -15.96
N GLU A 132 -17.85 -13.55 -17.09
CA GLU A 132 -17.86 -12.10 -17.33
C GLU A 132 -18.76 -11.25 -16.40
N THR A 133 -19.47 -11.86 -15.46
CA THR A 133 -20.18 -11.16 -14.38
C THR A 133 -19.20 -10.76 -13.29
N VAL A 134 -18.28 -9.86 -13.62
CA VAL A 134 -17.46 -9.19 -12.61
C VAL A 134 -18.41 -8.42 -11.71
N ASP A 135 -18.48 -8.85 -10.45
CA ASP A 135 -19.30 -8.25 -9.42
C ASP A 135 -19.07 -6.73 -9.41
N GLU A 136 -20.13 -5.94 -9.58
CA GLU A 136 -20.09 -4.47 -9.54
C GLU A 136 -19.40 -3.94 -8.29
N ARG A 137 -19.34 -4.74 -7.21
CA ARG A 137 -18.60 -4.44 -6.00
C ARG A 137 -17.07 -4.53 -6.18
N GLU A 138 -16.56 -5.44 -7.02
CA GLU A 138 -15.13 -5.48 -7.38
C GLU A 138 -14.78 -4.27 -8.25
N GLN A 139 -15.68 -3.86 -9.12
CA GLN A 139 -15.49 -2.70 -9.99
C GLN A 139 -15.43 -1.39 -9.18
N ARG A 140 -16.33 -1.20 -8.20
CA ARG A 140 -16.30 -0.05 -7.28
C ARG A 140 -15.07 -0.04 -6.36
N ARG A 141 -14.52 -1.20 -5.98
CA ARG A 141 -13.27 -1.30 -5.22
C ARG A 141 -12.03 -0.96 -6.06
N SER A 142 -12.18 -0.90 -7.37
CA SER A 142 -11.11 -0.61 -8.32
C SER A 142 -11.07 0.85 -8.75
N GLU A 143 -11.87 1.71 -8.13
CA GLU A 143 -11.89 3.15 -8.37
C GLU A 143 -11.12 3.90 -7.28
N PRO A 144 -10.59 5.09 -7.58
CA PRO A 144 -10.01 5.94 -6.56
C PRO A 144 -11.09 6.38 -5.57
N PRO A 145 -10.74 6.69 -4.31
CA PRO A 145 -11.71 7.16 -3.33
C PRO A 145 -12.33 8.49 -3.76
N GLU A 146 -13.63 8.66 -3.48
CA GLU A 146 -14.39 9.90 -3.81
C GLU A 146 -13.77 11.17 -3.20
N GLN A 147 -13.04 11.04 -2.09
CA GLN A 147 -12.36 12.13 -1.40
C GLN A 147 -11.08 12.60 -2.13
N ALA A 148 -10.67 11.92 -3.19
CA ALA A 148 -9.43 12.24 -3.88
C ALA A 148 -9.53 13.58 -4.64
N GLU A 149 -8.62 14.49 -4.34
CA GLU A 149 -8.42 15.72 -5.12
C GLU A 149 -7.64 15.43 -6.40
N GLN A 150 -6.74 14.45 -6.33
CA GLN A 150 -5.94 13.98 -7.44
C GLN A 150 -5.92 12.47 -7.46
N SER A 151 -6.06 11.90 -8.65
CA SER A 151 -5.88 10.45 -8.85
C SER A 151 -5.13 10.19 -10.14
N GLU A 152 -4.25 9.22 -10.10
CA GLU A 152 -3.45 8.77 -11.24
C GLU A 152 -3.49 7.25 -11.30
N ARG A 153 -3.58 6.70 -12.51
CA ARG A 153 -3.52 5.27 -12.74
C ARG A 153 -2.12 4.89 -13.18
N LEU A 154 -1.41 4.18 -12.33
CA LEU A 154 -0.09 3.64 -12.62
C LEU A 154 -0.22 2.21 -13.13
N GLN A 155 0.25 1.98 -14.36
CA GLN A 155 0.19 0.67 -15.00
C GLN A 155 1.56 0.27 -15.56
N PHE A 156 1.99 -0.97 -15.29
CA PHE A 156 3.20 -1.55 -15.84
C PHE A 156 3.15 -3.07 -15.81
N THR A 157 3.99 -3.71 -16.63
CA THR A 157 4.12 -5.17 -16.66
C THR A 157 5.39 -5.59 -15.93
N LEU A 158 5.28 -6.63 -15.12
CA LEU A 158 6.42 -7.30 -14.49
C LEU A 158 6.77 -8.57 -15.25
N HIS A 159 8.04 -8.74 -15.57
CA HIS A 159 8.62 -9.99 -16.05
C HIS A 159 9.41 -10.63 -14.92
N LEU A 160 8.76 -11.54 -14.19
CA LEU A 160 9.25 -12.12 -12.95
C LEU A 160 10.08 -13.38 -13.20
N THR A 161 11.03 -13.65 -12.33
CA THR A 161 11.58 -14.99 -12.18
C THR A 161 10.50 -15.92 -11.59
N GLN A 162 10.67 -17.24 -11.73
CA GLN A 162 9.73 -18.20 -11.14
C GLN A 162 9.60 -18.01 -9.62
N ASP A 163 10.71 -17.79 -8.92
CA ASP A 163 10.71 -17.57 -7.47
C ASP A 163 9.98 -16.26 -7.09
N ALA A 164 10.19 -15.18 -7.84
CA ALA A 164 9.49 -13.92 -7.61
C ALA A 164 7.99 -14.05 -7.88
N ALA A 165 7.57 -14.83 -8.88
CA ALA A 165 6.18 -15.13 -9.16
C ALA A 165 5.50 -15.89 -8.00
N VAL A 166 6.21 -16.88 -7.43
CA VAL A 166 5.77 -17.61 -6.23
C VAL A 166 5.67 -16.68 -5.01
N ASP A 167 6.64 -15.79 -4.84
CA ASP A 167 6.63 -14.82 -3.74
C ASP A 167 5.47 -13.83 -3.87
N LEU A 168 5.25 -13.29 -5.07
CA LEU A 168 4.12 -12.39 -5.35
C LEU A 168 2.79 -13.08 -5.05
N PHE A 169 2.58 -14.29 -5.58
CA PHE A 169 1.37 -15.06 -5.32
C PHE A 169 1.17 -15.32 -3.81
N SER A 170 2.24 -15.73 -3.11
CA SER A 170 2.22 -16.07 -1.68
C SER A 170 1.96 -14.87 -0.75
N MET A 171 2.22 -13.65 -1.19
CA MET A 171 1.99 -12.45 -0.40
C MET A 171 0.62 -11.82 -0.63
N THR A 172 -0.09 -12.20 -1.69
CA THR A 172 -1.42 -11.68 -2.01
C THR A 172 -2.55 -12.52 -1.40
N PRO A 173 -3.77 -11.97 -1.26
CA PRO A 173 -4.95 -12.73 -0.86
C PRO A 173 -5.34 -13.84 -1.85
N LEU A 174 -4.85 -13.79 -3.10
CA LEU A 174 -5.13 -14.78 -4.14
C LEU A 174 -4.79 -16.21 -3.73
N ARG A 175 -3.77 -16.40 -2.87
CA ARG A 175 -3.38 -17.70 -2.31
C ARG A 175 -4.51 -18.42 -1.53
N TRP A 176 -5.50 -17.68 -1.06
CA TRP A 176 -6.63 -18.22 -0.29
C TRP A 176 -7.85 -18.54 -1.19
N GLN A 177 -7.79 -18.13 -2.46
CA GLN A 177 -8.83 -18.46 -3.42
C GLN A 177 -8.62 -19.90 -3.87
N THR A 178 -9.45 -20.80 -3.39
CA THR A 178 -9.43 -22.26 -3.64
C THR A 178 -9.86 -22.63 -5.07
N ALA A 179 -10.01 -21.66 -5.94
CA ALA A 179 -10.31 -21.95 -7.35
C ALA A 179 -9.09 -22.62 -8.01
N ALA A 180 -9.33 -23.75 -8.69
CA ALA A 180 -8.32 -24.63 -9.31
C ALA A 180 -7.38 -23.96 -10.35
N HIS A 181 -7.47 -22.65 -10.53
CA HIS A 181 -6.78 -21.89 -11.59
C HIS A 181 -5.95 -20.71 -11.09
N ALA A 182 -5.99 -20.37 -9.79
CA ALA A 182 -5.11 -19.33 -9.24
C ALA A 182 -3.69 -19.89 -9.08
N ARG A 183 -2.72 -19.35 -9.84
CA ARG A 183 -1.34 -19.87 -9.89
C ARG A 183 -0.32 -18.74 -10.02
N PRO A 184 0.93 -18.95 -9.62
CA PRO A 184 2.02 -18.06 -9.97
C PRO A 184 2.21 -18.00 -11.49
N VAL A 185 2.39 -16.79 -12.03
CA VAL A 185 2.74 -16.54 -13.43
C VAL A 185 3.87 -15.54 -13.49
N THR A 186 4.74 -15.65 -14.49
CA THR A 186 5.97 -14.85 -14.60
C THR A 186 5.78 -13.51 -15.30
N GLU A 187 4.67 -13.34 -16.02
CA GLU A 187 4.30 -12.06 -16.61
C GLU A 187 2.99 -11.59 -15.98
N VAL A 188 3.00 -10.45 -15.31
CA VAL A 188 1.83 -9.94 -14.59
C VAL A 188 1.64 -8.45 -14.80
N SER A 189 0.38 -8.04 -14.94
CA SER A 189 0.00 -6.63 -14.97
C SER A 189 -0.07 -6.05 -13.56
N VAL A 190 0.66 -4.99 -13.31
CA VAL A 190 0.44 -4.10 -12.16
C VAL A 190 -0.41 -2.93 -12.62
N ASP A 191 -1.51 -2.73 -11.94
CA ASP A 191 -2.50 -1.71 -12.26
C ASP A 191 -3.05 -1.17 -10.95
N VAL A 192 -2.68 0.06 -10.61
CA VAL A 192 -3.04 0.66 -9.32
C VAL A 192 -3.50 2.10 -9.49
N TRP A 193 -4.40 2.53 -8.63
CA TRP A 193 -4.71 3.93 -8.43
C TRP A 193 -3.82 4.51 -7.33
N ILE A 194 -3.20 5.64 -7.63
CA ILE A 194 -2.51 6.51 -6.67
C ILE A 194 -3.41 7.71 -6.47
N ALA A 195 -4.07 7.80 -5.33
CA ALA A 195 -4.99 8.89 -5.02
C ALA A 195 -4.44 9.71 -3.85
N SER A 196 -4.66 11.02 -3.88
CA SER A 196 -4.21 11.92 -2.84
C SER A 196 -5.16 13.11 -2.66
N GLY A 197 -5.08 13.71 -1.48
CA GLY A 197 -5.77 14.94 -1.14
C GLY A 197 -5.13 15.58 0.08
N THR A 198 -5.64 16.75 0.45
CA THR A 198 -5.14 17.55 1.56
C THR A 198 -6.17 17.65 2.69
N ASN A 199 -5.68 17.84 3.91
CA ASN A 199 -6.55 18.21 5.01
C ASN A 199 -6.78 19.72 4.98
N LEU A 200 -8.01 20.13 4.70
CA LEU A 200 -8.40 21.52 4.57
C LEU A 200 -8.88 22.16 5.90
N MET A 201 -8.97 21.35 6.99
CA MET A 201 -9.43 21.81 8.30
C MET A 201 -8.28 22.16 9.22
#